data_40da6eea071526278e61e3a2a7a65702
#
_entry.id   40da6eea071526278e61e3a2a7a65702
#
_cell.length_a   1.000
_cell.length_b   1.000
_cell.length_c   1.000
_cell.angle_alpha   90.00
_cell.angle_beta   90.00
_cell.angle_gamma   90.00
#
_symmetry.space_group_name_H-M   'P 1'
#
loop_
_entity.id
_entity.type
_entity.pdbx_description
1 polymer ?
#
loop_
_entity_poly.entity_id
_entity_poly.type
_entity_poly.pdbx_seq_one_letter_code
_entity_poly.pdbx_strand_id
1 'polypeptide(L)'
;MTHPKPLLETDLSFDVKKELDLSGPAQPGKHGRTGVIHTPHGDIQTPAFIPVATKATVKTLTPEQIRLTGAQAILSNAYHLYLQPGHDIVDEAGGVATFENWHGPTYTDSGGFQVMSLGVGFKKVLAMDVADLTDSDIRAAKKERMAQVDEDGVDFKSFIDGSMHRFTPEVSMQIQHGLGADIMFAFDELTTLVDTRTYQEESVERTRRWAQRCLDEHDRLTLARGPQKPRQSLWGVVQGAQYEDLRRQAARGLVELSDRAEANGRRGFGGFGIGGALEKENLGTIVGWVCDELPVDKPRHLLGISEPDDIFTAVEAGADTFDCVAPTRLARRGGVYTLDGRMNLTNARFKRDFSGVDEEFGGYVSENYSRAYIHHLLKAKEFLAGTLCTIHNLEFMIRLVDNIRESIDGGYYEAYRDEFMGRYYAK
;
A
#
# COMPACT_ATOMS: atom_id res chain seq x y z
N MET A 1 23.09 -35.68 6.80
CA MET A 1 23.12 -34.42 7.58
C MET A 1 22.92 -33.31 6.57
N THR A 2 21.70 -32.76 6.51
CA THR A 2 21.39 -31.59 5.68
C THR A 2 22.05 -30.38 6.32
N HIS A 3 23.03 -29.78 5.64
CA HIS A 3 23.58 -28.50 6.06
C HIS A 3 22.41 -27.51 6.19
N PRO A 4 22.31 -26.75 7.29
CA PRO A 4 21.31 -25.68 7.37
C PRO A 4 21.57 -24.70 6.22
N LYS A 5 20.51 -24.36 5.48
CA LYS A 5 20.58 -23.29 4.46
C LYS A 5 21.18 -22.03 5.08
N PRO A 6 22.07 -21.32 4.38
CA PRO A 6 22.58 -20.06 4.90
C PRO A 6 21.41 -19.12 5.23
N LEU A 7 21.45 -18.46 6.38
CA LEU A 7 20.44 -17.47 6.83
C LEU A 7 20.24 -16.30 5.85
N LEU A 8 21.13 -16.18 4.86
CA LEU A 8 21.17 -15.11 3.86
C LEU A 8 20.41 -15.42 2.57
N GLU A 9 19.91 -16.65 2.35
CA GLU A 9 19.06 -16.92 1.20
C GLU A 9 17.68 -16.27 1.38
N THR A 10 17.27 -15.47 0.38
CA THR A 10 15.94 -14.86 0.35
C THR A 10 14.93 -15.94 -0.02
N ASP A 11 13.97 -16.20 0.86
CA ASP A 11 12.82 -17.05 0.52
C ASP A 11 11.74 -16.27 -0.27
N LEU A 12 11.92 -14.95 -0.47
CA LEU A 12 11.09 -14.13 -1.32
C LEU A 12 11.79 -13.90 -2.66
N SER A 13 11.09 -14.24 -3.73
CA SER A 13 11.53 -13.99 -5.11
C SER A 13 10.39 -13.38 -5.92
N PHE A 14 10.74 -12.82 -7.07
CA PHE A 14 9.77 -12.26 -8.01
C PHE A 14 10.06 -12.77 -9.42
N ASP A 15 9.06 -13.40 -10.01
CA ASP A 15 9.12 -13.92 -11.37
C ASP A 15 8.23 -13.05 -12.28
N VAL A 16 8.83 -12.34 -13.24
CA VAL A 16 8.09 -11.65 -14.30
C VAL A 16 7.57 -12.69 -15.30
N LYS A 17 6.25 -12.70 -15.54
CA LYS A 17 5.61 -13.62 -16.49
C LYS A 17 5.49 -13.02 -17.88
N LYS A 18 5.00 -11.80 -17.97
CA LYS A 18 4.75 -11.12 -19.24
C LYS A 18 4.88 -9.61 -19.07
N GLU A 19 5.56 -8.97 -20.01
CA GLU A 19 5.58 -7.52 -20.10
C GLU A 19 4.33 -7.02 -20.85
N LEU A 20 3.83 -5.85 -20.47
CA LEU A 20 2.72 -5.19 -21.14
C LEU A 20 3.18 -4.65 -22.50
N ASP A 21 2.58 -5.15 -23.56
CA ASP A 21 2.78 -4.64 -24.91
C ASP A 21 1.66 -3.62 -25.22
N LEU A 22 2.04 -2.35 -25.37
CA LEU A 22 1.14 -1.27 -25.75
C LEU A 22 1.29 -0.98 -27.24
N SER A 23 0.16 -0.74 -27.91
CA SER A 23 0.15 -0.35 -29.32
C SER A 23 0.81 1.02 -29.50
N GLY A 24 1.84 1.08 -30.35
CA GLY A 24 2.58 2.31 -30.63
C GLY A 24 4.07 2.19 -30.39
N PRO A 25 4.85 3.29 -30.61
CA PRO A 25 6.26 3.28 -30.31
C PRO A 25 6.48 3.12 -28.79
N ALA A 26 7.54 2.39 -28.43
CA ALA A 26 7.96 2.24 -27.02
C ALA A 26 8.01 3.60 -26.34
N GLN A 27 7.24 3.75 -25.28
CA GLN A 27 7.16 5.00 -24.52
C GLN A 27 8.04 4.90 -23.28
N PRO A 28 8.92 5.86 -23.02
CA PRO A 28 9.64 5.94 -21.75
C PRO A 28 8.67 5.92 -20.55
N GLY A 29 9.05 5.25 -19.47
CA GLY A 29 8.22 5.16 -18.27
C GLY A 29 7.03 4.20 -18.38
N LYS A 30 6.98 3.31 -19.36
CA LYS A 30 5.98 2.25 -19.50
C LYS A 30 6.61 0.89 -19.22
N HIS A 31 6.38 0.39 -18.01
CA HIS A 31 7.00 -0.82 -17.46
C HIS A 31 5.96 -1.83 -16.94
N GLY A 32 4.72 -1.73 -17.44
CA GLY A 32 3.63 -2.63 -17.04
C GLY A 32 3.97 -4.10 -17.29
N ARG A 33 3.52 -4.96 -16.40
CA ARG A 33 3.84 -6.39 -16.47
C ARG A 33 2.92 -7.23 -15.60
N THR A 34 2.93 -8.55 -15.83
CA THR A 34 2.42 -9.54 -14.89
C THR A 34 3.57 -10.34 -14.30
N GLY A 35 3.37 -10.87 -13.09
CA GLY A 35 4.38 -11.65 -12.40
C GLY A 35 3.84 -12.38 -11.18
N VAL A 36 4.75 -12.96 -10.40
CA VAL A 36 4.44 -13.62 -9.13
C VAL A 36 5.46 -13.24 -8.08
N ILE A 37 5.00 -12.73 -6.95
CA ILE A 37 5.83 -12.58 -5.75
C ILE A 37 5.66 -13.86 -4.94
N HIS A 38 6.74 -14.59 -4.74
CA HIS A 38 6.77 -15.79 -3.88
C HIS A 38 7.11 -15.37 -2.45
N THR A 39 6.28 -15.77 -1.49
CA THR A 39 6.51 -15.50 -0.06
C THR A 39 6.44 -16.79 0.76
N PRO A 40 6.94 -16.80 2.01
CA PRO A 40 6.82 -17.97 2.89
C PRO A 40 5.38 -18.43 3.14
N HIS A 41 4.40 -17.52 3.05
CA HIS A 41 2.99 -17.82 3.30
C HIS A 41 2.13 -17.90 2.03
N GLY A 42 2.75 -17.94 0.85
CA GLY A 42 2.08 -18.14 -0.44
C GLY A 42 2.47 -17.11 -1.50
N ASP A 43 1.90 -17.28 -2.67
CA ASP A 43 2.19 -16.49 -3.85
C ASP A 43 1.22 -15.30 -3.98
N ILE A 44 1.73 -14.19 -4.53
CA ILE A 44 0.91 -13.03 -4.92
C ILE A 44 1.05 -12.85 -6.43
N GLN A 45 -0.03 -13.10 -7.16
CA GLN A 45 -0.09 -12.85 -8.60
C GLN A 45 -0.20 -11.35 -8.85
N THR A 46 0.71 -10.76 -9.61
CA THR A 46 0.73 -9.31 -9.87
C THR A 46 0.28 -8.96 -11.28
N PRO A 47 -0.33 -7.77 -11.49
CA PRO A 47 -0.67 -6.77 -10.46
C PRO A 47 -1.68 -7.28 -9.44
N ALA A 48 -1.63 -6.73 -8.19
CA ALA A 48 -2.53 -7.10 -7.11
C ALA A 48 -2.93 -5.91 -6.22
N PHE A 49 -4.19 -5.86 -5.78
CA PHE A 49 -4.67 -4.93 -4.77
C PHE A 49 -4.57 -5.57 -3.38
N ILE A 50 -3.94 -4.87 -2.44
CA ILE A 50 -3.68 -5.34 -1.07
C ILE A 50 -4.60 -4.60 -0.09
N PRO A 51 -5.64 -5.26 0.46
CA PRO A 51 -6.50 -4.65 1.47
C PRO A 51 -5.75 -4.25 2.74
N VAL A 52 -6.08 -3.07 3.29
CA VAL A 52 -5.42 -2.55 4.48
C VAL A 52 -6.11 -3.00 5.76
N ALA A 53 -5.39 -3.76 6.57
CA ALA A 53 -5.76 -4.27 7.89
C ALA A 53 -5.16 -3.41 9.01
N THR A 54 -5.53 -2.13 9.10
CA THR A 54 -4.90 -1.07 9.90
C THR A 54 -4.44 -1.49 11.31
N LYS A 55 -5.26 -2.24 12.05
CA LYS A 55 -4.99 -2.72 13.41
C LYS A 55 -5.14 -4.24 13.49
N ALA A 56 -4.41 -4.96 12.64
CA ALA A 56 -4.59 -6.40 12.45
C ALA A 56 -6.06 -6.76 12.15
N THR A 57 -6.73 -5.93 11.36
CA THR A 57 -8.09 -6.19 10.89
C THR A 57 -8.44 -5.29 9.70
N VAL A 58 -8.92 -5.86 8.63
CA VAL A 58 -9.68 -5.11 7.63
C VAL A 58 -11.01 -4.75 8.26
N LYS A 59 -11.25 -3.47 8.47
CA LYS A 59 -12.37 -2.98 9.28
C LYS A 59 -13.70 -3.56 8.81
N THR A 60 -14.45 -4.12 9.76
CA THR A 60 -15.78 -4.75 9.61
C THR A 60 -15.77 -6.15 9.00
N LEU A 61 -14.63 -6.73 8.68
CA LEU A 61 -14.55 -8.08 8.11
C LEU A 61 -13.81 -9.05 9.02
N THR A 62 -14.22 -10.31 8.97
CA THR A 62 -13.41 -11.43 9.45
C THR A 62 -12.40 -11.86 8.36
N PRO A 63 -11.32 -12.58 8.70
CA PRO A 63 -10.38 -13.10 7.72
C PRO A 63 -11.02 -14.01 6.65
N GLU A 64 -12.07 -14.76 7.02
CA GLU A 64 -12.83 -15.59 6.10
C GLU A 64 -13.56 -14.73 5.06
N GLN A 65 -14.14 -13.61 5.49
CA GLN A 65 -14.79 -12.66 4.59
C GLN A 65 -13.80 -11.94 3.69
N ILE A 66 -12.56 -11.67 4.18
CA ILE A 66 -11.51 -11.11 3.34
C ILE A 66 -11.12 -12.12 2.25
N ARG A 67 -10.92 -13.40 2.60
CA ARG A 67 -10.65 -14.45 1.60
C ARG A 67 -11.75 -14.57 0.56
N LEU A 68 -13.02 -14.41 0.96
CA LEU A 68 -14.15 -14.43 0.04
C LEU A 68 -14.08 -13.35 -1.05
N THR A 69 -13.42 -12.22 -0.78
CA THR A 69 -13.23 -11.15 -1.79
C THR A 69 -12.16 -11.46 -2.83
N GLY A 70 -11.41 -12.56 -2.69
CA GLY A 70 -10.28 -12.90 -3.56
C GLY A 70 -8.95 -12.27 -3.13
N ALA A 71 -8.88 -11.61 -1.97
CA ALA A 71 -7.65 -11.01 -1.48
C ALA A 71 -6.53 -12.05 -1.31
N GLN A 72 -5.38 -11.79 -1.91
CA GLN A 72 -4.21 -12.67 -1.87
C GLN A 72 -3.32 -12.36 -0.66
N ALA A 73 -3.25 -11.10 -0.25
CA ALA A 73 -2.44 -10.62 0.86
C ALA A 73 -3.16 -9.47 1.58
N ILE A 74 -2.70 -9.10 2.76
CA ILE A 74 -3.20 -7.94 3.53
C ILE A 74 -2.03 -7.12 4.09
N LEU A 75 -2.27 -5.83 4.33
CA LEU A 75 -1.27 -4.90 4.86
C LEU A 75 -1.70 -4.36 6.22
N SER A 76 -0.87 -4.55 7.25
CA SER A 76 -1.09 -4.03 8.61
C SER A 76 -0.17 -2.85 8.91
N ASN A 77 -0.65 -1.87 9.72
CA ASN A 77 0.10 -0.66 10.00
C ASN A 77 0.95 -0.79 11.28
N ALA A 78 2.27 -0.70 11.13
CA ALA A 78 3.23 -0.82 12.24
C ALA A 78 2.98 0.22 13.34
N TYR A 79 2.74 1.48 12.98
CA TYR A 79 2.43 2.54 13.95
C TYR A 79 1.24 2.23 14.85
N HIS A 80 0.13 1.76 14.25
CA HIS A 80 -1.08 1.46 15.01
C HIS A 80 -0.90 0.26 15.92
N LEU A 81 -0.20 -0.77 15.47
CA LEU A 81 0.05 -1.98 16.24
C LEU A 81 1.13 -1.77 17.32
N TYR A 82 2.08 -0.87 17.09
CA TYR A 82 3.01 -0.42 18.12
C TYR A 82 2.28 0.27 19.29
N LEU A 83 1.36 1.20 19.01
CA LEU A 83 0.61 1.89 20.04
C LEU A 83 -0.43 1.00 20.74
N GLN A 84 -1.01 0.04 20.00
CA GLN A 84 -2.04 -0.85 20.53
C GLN A 84 -2.23 -2.07 19.61
N PRO A 85 -2.01 -3.30 20.13
CA PRO A 85 -1.79 -3.70 21.54
C PRO A 85 -0.33 -3.56 22.00
N GLY A 86 0.63 -3.33 21.13
CA GLY A 86 2.07 -3.44 21.28
C GLY A 86 2.61 -4.55 20.37
N HIS A 87 3.73 -4.31 19.70
CA HIS A 87 4.35 -5.27 18.79
C HIS A 87 4.92 -6.51 19.52
N ASP A 88 5.27 -6.37 20.79
CA ASP A 88 5.68 -7.43 21.70
C ASP A 88 4.55 -8.45 21.94
N ILE A 89 3.33 -7.97 22.17
CA ILE A 89 2.14 -8.85 22.31
C ILE A 89 1.86 -9.60 21.00
N VAL A 90 2.01 -8.93 19.87
CA VAL A 90 1.81 -9.55 18.56
C VAL A 90 2.91 -10.60 18.28
N ASP A 91 4.16 -10.32 18.69
CA ASP A 91 5.27 -11.29 18.58
C ASP A 91 5.03 -12.53 19.46
N GLU A 92 4.59 -12.35 20.71
CA GLU A 92 4.22 -13.45 21.60
C GLU A 92 3.08 -14.30 21.06
N ALA A 93 2.15 -13.71 20.31
CA ALA A 93 1.07 -14.42 19.62
C ALA A 93 1.53 -15.21 18.38
N GLY A 94 2.79 -15.06 17.95
CA GLY A 94 3.35 -15.71 16.78
C GLY A 94 3.34 -14.88 15.50
N GLY A 95 3.23 -13.56 15.61
CA GLY A 95 3.22 -12.59 14.51
C GLY A 95 1.82 -12.17 14.08
N VAL A 96 1.75 -11.14 13.23
CA VAL A 96 0.48 -10.49 12.84
C VAL A 96 -0.47 -11.46 12.13
N ALA A 97 0.04 -12.32 11.26
CA ALA A 97 -0.77 -13.31 10.55
C ALA A 97 -1.49 -14.27 11.51
N THR A 98 -0.77 -14.79 12.51
CA THR A 98 -1.35 -15.66 13.55
C THR A 98 -2.32 -14.87 14.44
N PHE A 99 -1.93 -13.65 14.83
CA PHE A 99 -2.73 -12.79 15.71
C PHE A 99 -4.09 -12.43 15.11
N GLU A 100 -4.15 -12.19 13.80
CA GLU A 100 -5.39 -11.85 13.08
C GLU A 100 -6.06 -13.05 12.37
N ASN A 101 -5.54 -14.27 12.55
CA ASN A 101 -6.04 -15.50 11.91
C ASN A 101 -6.03 -15.44 10.35
N TRP A 102 -5.04 -14.75 9.80
CA TRP A 102 -4.80 -14.71 8.36
C TRP A 102 -3.78 -15.77 7.95
N HIS A 103 -4.01 -16.50 6.86
CA HIS A 103 -3.15 -17.61 6.43
C HIS A 103 -2.47 -17.37 5.09
N GLY A 104 -2.45 -16.15 4.61
CA GLY A 104 -1.78 -15.73 3.39
C GLY A 104 -0.63 -14.75 3.66
N PRO A 105 0.01 -14.26 2.59
CA PRO A 105 1.04 -13.23 2.69
C PRO A 105 0.59 -11.97 3.44
N THR A 106 1.54 -11.36 4.15
CA THR A 106 1.30 -10.14 4.91
C THR A 106 2.35 -9.08 4.61
N TYR A 107 1.90 -7.82 4.65
CA TYR A 107 2.74 -6.63 4.58
C TYR A 107 2.65 -5.85 5.87
N THR A 108 3.72 -5.14 6.24
CA THR A 108 3.66 -4.03 7.19
C THR A 108 4.26 -2.78 6.59
N ASP A 109 3.61 -1.62 6.83
CA ASP A 109 4.23 -0.34 6.52
C ASP A 109 5.35 0.00 7.52
N SER A 110 6.12 1.05 7.23
CA SER A 110 7.21 1.53 8.12
C SER A 110 6.71 2.26 9.38
N GLY A 111 5.45 2.69 9.38
CA GLY A 111 4.89 3.62 10.37
C GLY A 111 5.19 5.10 10.08
N GLY A 112 6.09 5.41 9.14
CA GLY A 112 6.53 6.78 8.82
C GLY A 112 5.39 7.70 8.38
N PHE A 113 4.52 7.23 7.51
CA PHE A 113 3.34 7.99 7.09
C PHE A 113 2.47 8.44 8.27
N GLN A 114 2.14 7.53 9.19
CA GLN A 114 1.23 7.80 10.30
C GLN A 114 1.87 8.72 11.33
N VAL A 115 3.15 8.51 11.63
CA VAL A 115 3.92 9.34 12.57
C VAL A 115 3.91 10.80 12.10
N MET A 116 4.09 11.04 10.81
CA MET A 116 4.16 12.37 10.22
C MET A 116 2.78 12.96 9.89
N SER A 117 1.79 12.12 9.52
CA SER A 117 0.49 12.56 9.00
C SER A 117 -0.63 12.70 10.03
N LEU A 118 -0.51 12.05 11.21
CA LEU A 118 -1.57 12.11 12.24
C LEU A 118 -1.51 13.38 13.10
N GLY A 119 -0.51 14.26 12.88
CA GLY A 119 -0.54 15.63 13.37
C GLY A 119 -1.73 16.41 12.77
N VAL A 120 -2.38 17.23 13.61
CA VAL A 120 -3.53 18.06 13.21
C VAL A 120 -3.14 18.98 12.03
N GLY A 121 -3.97 19.06 11.00
CA GLY A 121 -3.74 19.91 9.81
C GLY A 121 -3.13 19.20 8.60
N PHE A 122 -2.43 18.10 8.76
CA PHE A 122 -1.72 17.41 7.68
C PHE A 122 -2.64 16.73 6.64
N LYS A 123 -3.88 16.39 7.03
CA LYS A 123 -4.83 15.66 6.16
C LYS A 123 -5.20 16.39 4.88
N LYS A 124 -5.22 17.73 4.88
CA LYS A 124 -5.52 18.54 3.70
C LYS A 124 -4.32 18.67 2.76
N VAL A 125 -3.12 18.68 3.31
CA VAL A 125 -1.86 18.87 2.56
C VAL A 125 -1.36 17.58 1.90
N LEU A 126 -1.86 16.43 2.37
CA LEU A 126 -1.64 15.11 1.76
C LEU A 126 -2.71 14.74 0.72
N ALA A 127 -3.76 15.55 0.57
CA ALA A 127 -4.72 15.35 -0.50
C ALA A 127 -4.02 15.60 -1.84
N MET A 128 -4.24 14.71 -2.81
CA MET A 128 -3.67 14.81 -4.17
C MET A 128 -4.16 16.04 -4.95
N ASP A 129 -5.13 16.80 -4.43
CA ASP A 129 -5.64 18.04 -5.01
C ASP A 129 -5.03 19.25 -4.30
N VAL A 130 -3.95 19.78 -4.86
CA VAL A 130 -3.30 21.01 -4.37
C VAL A 130 -4.11 22.27 -4.74
N ALA A 131 -4.96 22.18 -5.74
CA ALA A 131 -5.74 23.30 -6.28
C ALA A 131 -6.69 23.97 -5.26
N ASP A 132 -7.10 23.25 -4.20
CA ASP A 132 -8.01 23.73 -3.18
C ASP A 132 -7.34 24.20 -1.88
N LEU A 133 -5.99 24.22 -1.82
CA LEU A 133 -5.25 24.63 -0.62
C LEU A 133 -5.17 26.15 -0.53
N THR A 134 -5.66 26.71 0.58
CA THR A 134 -5.50 28.13 0.89
C THR A 134 -4.20 28.39 1.65
N ASP A 135 -3.68 29.64 1.58
CA ASP A 135 -2.51 30.09 2.37
C ASP A 135 -2.71 29.86 3.89
N SER A 136 -3.96 29.89 4.36
CA SER A 136 -4.30 29.58 5.75
C SER A 136 -4.15 28.12 6.09
N ASP A 137 -4.47 27.20 5.15
CA ASP A 137 -4.29 25.75 5.33
C ASP A 137 -2.80 25.39 5.39
N ILE A 138 -1.98 26.02 4.53
CA ILE A 138 -0.53 25.86 4.51
C ILE A 138 0.12 26.38 5.81
N ARG A 139 -0.32 27.54 6.31
CA ARG A 139 0.17 28.11 7.57
C ARG A 139 -0.24 27.26 8.79
N ALA A 140 -1.48 26.76 8.81
CA ALA A 140 -1.96 25.85 9.85
C ALA A 140 -1.16 24.55 9.86
N ALA A 141 -0.91 23.93 8.71
CA ALA A 141 -0.11 22.73 8.59
C ALA A 141 1.33 22.91 9.11
N LYS A 142 1.94 24.08 8.85
CA LYS A 142 3.29 24.42 9.36
C LYS A 142 3.33 24.66 10.87
N LYS A 143 2.25 25.23 11.45
CA LYS A 143 2.19 25.62 12.86
C LYS A 143 1.87 24.45 13.80
N GLU A 144 1.23 23.39 13.30
CA GLU A 144 0.71 22.28 14.09
C GLU A 144 1.41 20.93 13.81
N ARG A 145 2.64 20.94 13.29
CA ARG A 145 3.41 19.68 13.18
C ARG A 145 3.60 19.12 14.57
N MET A 146 2.83 18.08 14.90
CA MET A 146 2.98 17.33 16.16
C MET A 146 4.13 16.32 16.09
N ALA A 147 4.78 16.18 14.95
CA ALA A 147 5.96 15.36 14.73
C ALA A 147 7.18 16.26 14.45
N GLN A 148 8.28 15.97 15.12
CA GLN A 148 9.57 16.63 14.91
C GLN A 148 10.52 15.63 14.29
N VAL A 149 10.99 15.95 13.07
CA VAL A 149 11.93 15.14 12.31
C VAL A 149 13.33 15.69 12.53
N ASP A 150 14.29 14.83 12.85
CA ASP A 150 15.71 15.12 12.88
C ASP A 150 16.50 14.04 12.11
N GLU A 151 17.83 14.07 12.17
CA GLU A 151 18.66 13.10 11.46
C GLU A 151 18.50 11.68 11.99
N ASP A 152 18.18 11.51 13.26
CA ASP A 152 18.09 10.20 13.88
C ASP A 152 16.70 9.57 13.81
N GLY A 153 15.65 10.37 13.62
CA GLY A 153 14.29 9.85 13.57
C GLY A 153 13.20 10.90 13.73
N VAL A 154 12.07 10.49 14.30
CA VAL A 154 10.88 11.32 14.46
C VAL A 154 10.31 11.21 15.85
N ASP A 155 10.21 12.33 16.56
CA ASP A 155 9.46 12.44 17.81
C ASP A 155 7.99 12.75 17.50
N PHE A 156 7.08 12.04 18.15
CA PHE A 156 5.65 12.25 17.96
C PHE A 156 4.85 12.00 19.24
N LYS A 157 3.65 12.56 19.27
CA LYS A 157 2.71 12.40 20.37
C LYS A 157 1.66 11.35 20.01
N SER A 158 1.49 10.35 20.88
CA SER A 158 0.45 9.34 20.77
C SER A 158 -0.94 9.99 20.76
N PHE A 159 -1.78 9.62 19.79
CA PHE A 159 -3.18 10.07 19.76
C PHE A 159 -4.08 9.31 20.75
N ILE A 160 -3.59 8.23 21.37
CA ILE A 160 -4.34 7.40 22.33
C ILE A 160 -4.33 8.05 23.68
N ASP A 161 -3.15 8.40 24.19
CA ASP A 161 -2.94 8.83 25.59
C ASP A 161 -2.10 10.10 25.71
N GLY A 162 -1.59 10.62 24.60
CA GLY A 162 -0.78 11.82 24.57
C GLY A 162 0.66 11.64 25.01
N SER A 163 1.14 10.41 25.23
CA SER A 163 2.55 10.12 25.52
C SER A 163 3.46 10.47 24.37
N MET A 164 4.72 10.83 24.67
CA MET A 164 5.75 11.10 23.67
C MET A 164 6.46 9.82 23.30
N HIS A 165 6.65 9.60 22.00
CA HIS A 165 7.33 8.46 21.42
C HIS A 165 8.36 8.92 20.39
N ARG A 166 9.36 8.08 20.15
CA ARG A 166 10.35 8.28 19.14
C ARG A 166 10.44 7.07 18.22
N PHE A 167 10.32 7.31 16.90
CA PHE A 167 10.63 6.35 15.85
C PHE A 167 11.96 6.68 15.22
N THR A 168 12.83 5.69 15.14
CA THR A 168 14.05 5.69 14.34
C THR A 168 13.97 4.56 13.33
N PRO A 169 14.85 4.49 12.33
CA PRO A 169 14.94 3.34 11.44
C PRO A 169 15.02 2.00 12.19
N GLU A 170 15.84 1.95 13.26
CA GLU A 170 16.01 0.74 14.08
C GLU A 170 14.73 0.37 14.84
N VAL A 171 14.05 1.35 15.42
CA VAL A 171 12.78 1.12 16.12
C VAL A 171 11.70 0.62 15.17
N SER A 172 11.60 1.21 13.96
CA SER A 172 10.67 0.72 12.93
C SER A 172 10.97 -0.73 12.56
N MET A 173 12.24 -1.10 12.37
CA MET A 173 12.63 -2.49 12.09
C MET A 173 12.30 -3.44 13.25
N GLN A 174 12.55 -3.03 14.49
CA GLN A 174 12.21 -3.83 15.69
C GLN A 174 10.70 -4.08 15.79
N ILE A 175 9.90 -3.06 15.54
CA ILE A 175 8.44 -3.19 15.50
C ILE A 175 8.02 -4.17 14.42
N GLN A 176 8.47 -3.98 13.17
CA GLN A 176 8.07 -4.82 12.04
C GLN A 176 8.58 -6.27 12.17
N HIS A 177 9.76 -6.48 12.80
CA HIS A 177 10.23 -7.80 13.15
C HIS A 177 9.36 -8.49 14.21
N GLY A 178 8.86 -7.75 15.20
CA GLY A 178 7.88 -8.24 16.18
C GLY A 178 6.54 -8.58 15.51
N LEU A 179 6.10 -7.78 14.55
CA LEU A 179 4.88 -8.06 13.78
C LEU A 179 5.01 -9.27 12.87
N GLY A 180 6.21 -9.57 12.35
CA GLY A 180 6.50 -10.80 11.64
C GLY A 180 5.84 -10.94 10.27
N ALA A 181 5.55 -9.83 9.56
CA ALA A 181 5.01 -9.86 8.21
C ALA A 181 6.04 -10.39 7.18
N ASP A 182 5.58 -10.93 6.05
CA ASP A 182 6.47 -11.39 4.98
C ASP A 182 7.24 -10.25 4.32
N ILE A 183 6.56 -9.13 4.11
CA ILE A 183 7.06 -7.94 3.43
C ILE A 183 7.00 -6.75 4.37
N MET A 184 8.12 -6.05 4.51
CA MET A 184 8.29 -4.85 5.35
C MET A 184 8.82 -3.70 4.52
N PHE A 185 8.48 -2.46 4.90
CA PHE A 185 9.03 -1.27 4.27
C PHE A 185 10.05 -0.57 5.16
N ALA A 186 11.14 -0.09 4.54
CA ALA A 186 12.12 0.73 5.23
C ALA A 186 11.50 2.03 5.74
N PHE A 187 11.96 2.49 6.90
CA PHE A 187 11.49 3.76 7.47
C PHE A 187 11.98 4.93 6.61
N ASP A 188 11.04 5.76 6.18
CA ASP A 188 11.25 6.85 5.23
C ASP A 188 10.67 8.16 5.76
N GLU A 189 11.16 9.29 5.25
CA GLU A 189 10.59 10.58 5.57
C GLU A 189 9.56 11.01 4.53
N LEU A 190 8.30 10.99 4.91
CA LEU A 190 7.23 11.53 4.09
C LEU A 190 7.27 13.06 4.07
N THR A 191 7.33 13.63 2.88
CA THR A 191 7.16 15.06 2.63
C THR A 191 5.81 15.37 1.99
N THR A 192 5.48 16.65 1.91
CA THR A 192 4.25 17.14 1.29
C THR A 192 4.56 17.91 0.00
N LEU A 193 3.55 18.11 -0.86
CA LEU A 193 3.69 18.91 -2.08
C LEU A 193 3.97 20.41 -1.82
N VAL A 194 3.75 20.88 -0.58
CA VAL A 194 4.00 22.29 -0.18
C VAL A 194 5.34 22.49 0.51
N ASP A 195 6.11 21.42 0.74
CA ASP A 195 7.46 21.54 1.27
C ASP A 195 8.40 22.11 0.19
N THR A 196 9.38 22.93 0.63
CA THR A 196 10.32 23.54 -0.30
C THR A 196 11.19 22.51 -0.99
N ARG A 197 11.66 22.83 -2.20
CA ARG A 197 12.57 21.94 -2.94
C ARG A 197 13.81 21.57 -2.11
N THR A 198 14.44 22.53 -1.43
CA THR A 198 15.57 22.28 -0.55
C THR A 198 15.26 21.26 0.54
N TYR A 199 14.07 21.34 1.14
CA TYR A 199 13.64 20.36 2.13
C TYR A 199 13.41 18.98 1.50
N GLN A 200 12.88 18.93 0.28
CA GLN A 200 12.71 17.67 -0.47
C GLN A 200 14.08 17.00 -0.75
N GLU A 201 15.09 17.79 -1.12
CA GLU A 201 16.46 17.31 -1.33
C GLU A 201 17.06 16.73 -0.03
N GLU A 202 16.90 17.43 1.09
CA GLU A 202 17.35 16.95 2.41
C GLU A 202 16.62 15.67 2.84
N SER A 203 15.31 15.61 2.62
CA SER A 203 14.49 14.46 2.94
C SER A 203 14.85 13.21 2.14
N VAL A 204 15.12 13.36 0.84
CA VAL A 204 15.59 12.24 -0.02
C VAL A 204 16.90 11.67 0.50
N GLU A 205 17.86 12.53 0.84
CA GLU A 205 19.16 12.09 1.37
C GLU A 205 19.03 11.49 2.78
N ARG A 206 18.16 12.03 3.64
CA ARG A 206 17.88 11.46 4.96
C ARG A 206 17.20 10.10 4.82
N THR A 207 16.21 9.96 3.96
CA THR A 207 15.55 8.69 3.66
C THR A 207 16.57 7.64 3.18
N ARG A 208 17.53 8.02 2.34
CA ARG A 208 18.59 7.12 1.91
C ARG A 208 19.48 6.66 3.07
N ARG A 209 19.88 7.57 3.98
CA ARG A 209 20.65 7.20 5.20
C ARG A 209 19.85 6.32 6.14
N TRP A 210 18.55 6.60 6.31
CA TRP A 210 17.65 5.78 7.10
C TRP A 210 17.44 4.39 6.48
N ALA A 211 17.37 4.29 5.16
CA ALA A 211 17.28 3.02 4.45
C ALA A 211 18.51 2.12 4.71
N GLN A 212 19.72 2.70 4.74
CA GLN A 212 20.94 1.97 5.14
C GLN A 212 20.83 1.45 6.58
N ARG A 213 20.38 2.29 7.52
CA ARG A 213 20.21 1.89 8.93
C ARG A 213 19.14 0.79 9.07
N CYS A 214 18.06 0.85 8.27
CA CYS A 214 17.05 -0.22 8.21
C CYS A 214 17.65 -1.54 7.71
N LEU A 215 18.48 -1.53 6.65
CA LEU A 215 19.19 -2.73 6.19
C LEU A 215 20.10 -3.32 7.28
N ASP A 216 20.86 -2.48 7.96
CA ASP A 216 21.79 -2.90 9.01
C ASP A 216 21.04 -3.53 10.19
N GLU A 217 19.95 -2.92 10.65
CA GLU A 217 19.16 -3.43 11.75
C GLU A 217 18.34 -4.67 11.35
N HIS A 218 17.81 -4.71 10.12
CA HIS A 218 17.12 -5.88 9.59
C HIS A 218 18.02 -7.12 9.57
N ASP A 219 19.26 -6.99 9.11
CA ASP A 219 20.24 -8.07 9.13
C ASP A 219 20.54 -8.51 10.57
N ARG A 220 20.80 -7.56 11.46
CA ARG A 220 21.08 -7.85 12.87
C ARG A 220 19.95 -8.62 13.54
N LEU A 221 18.70 -8.17 13.33
CA LEU A 221 17.51 -8.80 13.91
C LEU A 221 17.26 -10.18 13.29
N THR A 222 17.45 -10.31 11.96
CA THR A 222 17.29 -11.61 11.27
C THR A 222 18.27 -12.64 11.80
N LEU A 223 19.52 -12.28 12.03
CA LEU A 223 20.52 -13.17 12.63
C LEU A 223 20.18 -13.54 14.07
N ALA A 224 19.74 -12.53 14.86
CA ALA A 224 19.43 -12.72 16.29
C ALA A 224 18.24 -13.65 16.53
N ARG A 225 17.18 -13.58 15.72
CA ARG A 225 15.96 -14.38 15.90
C ARG A 225 16.10 -15.85 15.51
N GLY A 226 17.12 -16.16 14.70
CA GLY A 226 17.42 -17.52 14.24
C GLY A 226 16.43 -18.08 13.21
N PRO A 227 16.57 -19.36 12.82
CA PRO A 227 15.85 -19.98 11.70
C PRO A 227 14.41 -20.40 12.03
N GLN A 228 13.96 -20.23 13.26
CA GLN A 228 12.65 -20.72 13.72
C GLN A 228 11.47 -19.84 13.24
N LYS A 229 11.72 -18.57 12.93
CA LYS A 229 10.70 -17.63 12.43
C LYS A 229 10.80 -17.52 10.90
N PRO A 230 9.68 -17.35 10.20
CA PRO A 230 9.67 -17.08 8.76
C PRO A 230 10.57 -15.89 8.42
N ARG A 231 11.17 -15.92 7.26
CA ARG A 231 12.01 -14.83 6.78
C ARG A 231 11.13 -13.70 6.27
N GLN A 232 11.54 -12.49 6.61
CA GLN A 232 10.89 -11.27 6.16
C GLN A 232 11.73 -10.60 5.08
N SER A 233 11.09 -9.95 4.12
CA SER A 233 11.73 -9.19 3.06
C SER A 233 11.61 -7.70 3.33
N LEU A 234 12.72 -6.98 3.34
CA LEU A 234 12.73 -5.52 3.49
C LEU A 234 12.70 -4.86 2.11
N TRP A 235 11.79 -3.92 1.92
CA TRP A 235 11.64 -3.14 0.69
C TRP A 235 12.02 -1.67 0.93
N GLY A 236 12.83 -1.11 0.03
CA GLY A 236 13.20 0.32 0.08
C GLY A 236 12.03 1.21 -0.33
N VAL A 237 11.93 2.42 0.21
CA VAL A 237 10.86 3.37 -0.14
C VAL A 237 11.43 4.58 -0.87
N VAL A 238 10.98 4.79 -2.11
CA VAL A 238 11.40 5.88 -2.98
C VAL A 238 10.55 7.12 -2.69
N GLN A 239 11.20 8.21 -2.29
CA GLN A 239 10.63 9.54 -2.10
C GLN A 239 11.06 10.50 -3.22
N GLY A 240 10.75 11.79 -3.15
CA GLY A 240 11.19 12.80 -4.14
C GLY A 240 10.06 13.69 -4.67
N ALA A 241 8.86 13.60 -4.07
CA ALA A 241 7.69 14.40 -4.45
C ALA A 241 7.41 14.37 -5.96
N GLN A 242 7.27 15.54 -6.59
CA GLN A 242 6.97 15.72 -8.01
C GLN A 242 8.22 16.02 -8.87
N TYR A 243 9.42 15.86 -8.30
CA TYR A 243 10.66 16.23 -8.99
C TYR A 243 11.32 15.00 -9.62
N GLU A 244 11.47 14.98 -10.93
CA GLU A 244 12.05 13.86 -11.69
C GLU A 244 13.46 13.53 -11.21
N ASP A 245 14.33 14.53 -11.11
CA ASP A 245 15.72 14.35 -10.67
C ASP A 245 15.82 13.74 -9.27
N LEU A 246 14.95 14.17 -8.33
CA LEU A 246 14.91 13.62 -6.98
C LEU A 246 14.36 12.19 -6.95
N ARG A 247 13.33 11.90 -7.73
CA ARG A 247 12.77 10.54 -7.86
C ARG A 247 13.81 9.56 -8.40
N ARG A 248 14.48 9.95 -9.49
CA ARG A 248 15.55 9.13 -10.08
C ARG A 248 16.75 8.99 -9.14
N GLN A 249 17.15 10.07 -8.46
CA GLN A 249 18.22 10.03 -7.45
C GLN A 249 17.86 9.09 -6.30
N ALA A 250 16.65 9.20 -5.75
CA ALA A 250 16.17 8.35 -4.66
C ALA A 250 16.17 6.87 -5.07
N ALA A 251 15.64 6.54 -6.25
CA ALA A 251 15.59 5.16 -6.75
C ALA A 251 17.01 4.59 -6.93
N ARG A 252 17.90 5.31 -7.65
CA ARG A 252 19.30 4.89 -7.83
C ARG A 252 20.04 4.71 -6.51
N GLY A 253 19.85 5.65 -5.56
CA GLY A 253 20.49 5.57 -4.25
C GLY A 253 20.07 4.34 -3.44
N LEU A 254 18.81 3.90 -3.55
CA LEU A 254 18.34 2.66 -2.91
C LEU A 254 18.88 1.42 -3.62
N VAL A 255 18.92 1.41 -4.96
CA VAL A 255 19.53 0.32 -5.74
C VAL A 255 21.01 0.16 -5.39
N GLU A 256 21.77 1.26 -5.34
CA GLU A 256 23.19 1.24 -4.94
C GLU A 256 23.39 0.70 -3.52
N LEU A 257 22.49 1.00 -2.57
CA LEU A 257 22.55 0.44 -1.22
C LEU A 257 22.29 -1.07 -1.23
N SER A 258 21.31 -1.52 -2.01
CA SER A 258 20.97 -2.93 -2.20
C SER A 258 22.16 -3.70 -2.77
N ASP A 259 22.69 -3.24 -3.90
CA ASP A 259 23.81 -3.87 -4.59
C ASP A 259 25.06 -3.94 -3.72
N ARG A 260 25.34 -2.87 -2.96
CA ARG A 260 26.46 -2.85 -2.01
C ARG A 260 26.27 -3.86 -0.88
N ALA A 261 25.06 -4.01 -0.34
CA ALA A 261 24.77 -5.01 0.68
C ALA A 261 24.99 -6.41 0.11
N GLU A 262 24.47 -6.70 -1.08
CA GLU A 262 24.59 -8.00 -1.76
C GLU A 262 26.07 -8.32 -2.13
N ALA A 263 26.82 -7.34 -2.61
CA ALA A 263 28.26 -7.50 -2.90
C ALA A 263 29.08 -7.82 -1.66
N ASN A 264 28.62 -7.45 -0.47
CA ASN A 264 29.23 -7.79 0.81
C ASN A 264 28.66 -9.07 1.46
N GLY A 265 27.90 -9.86 0.70
CA GLY A 265 27.28 -11.10 1.19
C GLY A 265 26.15 -10.88 2.18
N ARG A 266 25.59 -9.68 2.21
CA ARG A 266 24.41 -9.27 2.99
C ARG A 266 23.17 -9.29 2.10
N ARG A 267 22.02 -9.06 2.68
CA ARG A 267 20.78 -8.88 1.91
C ARG A 267 20.62 -7.45 1.45
N GLY A 268 20.24 -7.30 0.20
CA GLY A 268 19.68 -6.08 -0.34
C GLY A 268 18.17 -5.96 -0.11
N PHE A 269 17.57 -4.98 -0.76
CA PHE A 269 16.11 -4.85 -0.78
C PHE A 269 15.47 -5.93 -1.66
N GLY A 270 14.43 -6.59 -1.14
CA GLY A 270 13.66 -7.59 -1.88
C GLY A 270 12.65 -6.99 -2.86
N GLY A 271 12.41 -5.68 -2.79
CA GLY A 271 11.50 -4.91 -3.63
C GLY A 271 11.54 -3.43 -3.26
N PHE A 272 10.67 -2.63 -3.89
CA PHE A 272 10.63 -1.19 -3.68
C PHE A 272 9.21 -0.67 -3.55
N GLY A 273 9.00 0.18 -2.52
CA GLY A 273 7.80 1.01 -2.36
C GLY A 273 7.99 2.35 -3.08
N ILE A 274 6.95 2.81 -3.77
CA ILE A 274 6.89 4.14 -4.37
C ILE A 274 5.96 4.96 -3.47
N GLY A 275 6.57 5.85 -2.69
CA GLY A 275 5.90 6.64 -1.67
C GLY A 275 5.85 8.13 -2.02
N GLY A 276 5.36 8.91 -1.06
CA GLY A 276 5.32 10.37 -1.12
C GLY A 276 4.00 10.92 -1.68
N ALA A 277 3.81 12.21 -1.45
CA ALA A 277 2.71 12.94 -2.05
C ALA A 277 2.95 13.07 -3.58
N LEU A 278 1.98 12.63 -4.36
CA LEU A 278 2.00 12.65 -5.82
C LEU A 278 0.83 13.50 -6.32
N GLU A 279 1.07 14.34 -7.31
CA GLU A 279 -0.02 14.96 -8.06
C GLU A 279 -0.69 13.89 -8.93
N LYS A 280 -2.01 13.77 -8.80
CA LYS A 280 -2.78 12.74 -9.52
C LYS A 280 -2.57 12.78 -11.04
N GLU A 281 -2.54 13.99 -11.62
CA GLU A 281 -2.35 14.20 -13.05
C GLU A 281 -0.99 13.69 -13.56
N ASN A 282 0.02 13.65 -12.68
CA ASN A 282 1.39 13.24 -12.99
C ASN A 282 1.74 11.83 -12.51
N LEU A 283 0.77 11.09 -11.94
CA LEU A 283 1.00 9.79 -11.32
C LEU A 283 1.81 8.83 -12.21
N GLY A 284 1.34 8.59 -13.43
CA GLY A 284 2.00 7.66 -14.35
C GLY A 284 3.42 8.10 -14.73
N THR A 285 3.62 9.40 -14.94
CA THR A 285 4.93 9.96 -15.24
C THR A 285 5.91 9.76 -14.08
N ILE A 286 5.47 10.07 -12.86
CA ILE A 286 6.32 9.95 -11.66
C ILE A 286 6.66 8.48 -11.37
N VAL A 287 5.68 7.58 -11.46
CA VAL A 287 5.92 6.13 -11.30
C VAL A 287 6.87 5.62 -12.39
N GLY A 288 6.70 6.08 -13.64
CA GLY A 288 7.58 5.74 -14.75
C GLY A 288 9.04 6.15 -14.51
N TRP A 289 9.29 7.38 -14.03
CA TRP A 289 10.66 7.83 -13.69
C TRP A 289 11.34 6.94 -12.65
N VAL A 290 10.57 6.49 -11.66
CA VAL A 290 11.08 5.57 -10.65
C VAL A 290 11.36 4.20 -11.24
N CYS A 291 10.42 3.67 -12.02
CA CYS A 291 10.54 2.35 -12.63
C CYS A 291 11.65 2.25 -13.67
N ASP A 292 12.02 3.37 -14.34
CA ASP A 292 13.18 3.44 -15.24
C ASP A 292 14.51 3.13 -14.51
N GLU A 293 14.59 3.39 -13.20
CA GLU A 293 15.81 3.23 -12.40
C GLU A 293 15.82 1.96 -11.55
N LEU A 294 14.65 1.29 -11.37
CA LEU A 294 14.54 0.11 -10.52
C LEU A 294 14.83 -1.18 -11.29
N PRO A 295 15.47 -2.19 -10.66
CA PRO A 295 15.71 -3.50 -11.25
C PRO A 295 14.41 -4.17 -11.73
N VAL A 296 14.50 -4.87 -12.87
CA VAL A 296 13.35 -5.55 -13.47
C VAL A 296 12.92 -6.77 -12.65
N ASP A 297 13.84 -7.42 -11.99
CA ASP A 297 13.63 -8.62 -11.17
C ASP A 297 13.19 -8.32 -9.72
N LYS A 298 12.88 -7.06 -9.41
CA LYS A 298 12.35 -6.65 -8.10
C LYS A 298 10.92 -6.14 -8.24
N PRO A 299 9.99 -6.54 -7.34
CA PRO A 299 8.62 -6.05 -7.36
C PRO A 299 8.52 -4.59 -6.86
N ARG A 300 7.48 -3.90 -7.32
CA ARG A 300 7.23 -2.48 -7.06
C ARG A 300 5.85 -2.28 -6.47
N HIS A 301 5.78 -1.67 -5.29
CA HIS A 301 4.54 -1.39 -4.57
C HIS A 301 4.24 0.11 -4.60
N LEU A 302 3.09 0.50 -5.12
CA LEU A 302 2.65 1.89 -5.11
C LEU A 302 1.69 2.14 -3.95
N LEU A 303 2.11 2.96 -3.00
CA LEU A 303 1.42 3.19 -1.74
C LEU A 303 0.19 4.12 -1.90
N GLY A 304 -0.95 3.71 -1.36
CA GLY A 304 -2.10 4.58 -1.14
C GLY A 304 -3.05 4.80 -2.33
N ILE A 305 -3.03 3.97 -3.37
CA ILE A 305 -3.79 4.14 -4.62
C ILE A 305 -4.98 3.18 -4.72
N SER A 306 -6.16 3.71 -5.11
CA SER A 306 -7.39 2.90 -5.24
C SER A 306 -8.43 3.43 -6.23
N GLU A 307 -8.18 4.54 -6.93
CA GLU A 307 -9.09 4.95 -7.99
C GLU A 307 -8.83 4.09 -9.23
N PRO A 308 -9.87 3.63 -9.96
CA PRO A 308 -9.67 2.78 -11.13
C PRO A 308 -8.74 3.39 -12.18
N ASP A 309 -8.89 4.67 -12.52
CA ASP A 309 -8.02 5.39 -13.46
C ASP A 309 -6.56 5.43 -12.99
N ASP A 310 -6.34 5.66 -11.70
CA ASP A 310 -5.01 5.66 -11.11
C ASP A 310 -4.37 4.26 -11.15
N ILE A 311 -5.17 3.19 -10.95
CA ILE A 311 -4.69 1.80 -11.02
C ILE A 311 -4.24 1.45 -12.44
N PHE A 312 -5.05 1.75 -13.48
CA PHE A 312 -4.65 1.53 -14.87
C PHE A 312 -3.36 2.28 -15.20
N THR A 313 -3.29 3.56 -14.84
CA THR A 313 -2.12 4.42 -15.04
C THR A 313 -0.88 3.87 -14.34
N ALA A 314 -1.02 3.42 -13.08
CA ALA A 314 0.06 2.88 -12.29
C ALA A 314 0.57 1.53 -12.81
N VAL A 315 -0.33 0.65 -13.25
CA VAL A 315 0.04 -0.63 -13.88
C VAL A 315 0.82 -0.37 -15.16
N GLU A 316 0.36 0.52 -16.03
CA GLU A 316 1.10 0.89 -17.24
C GLU A 316 2.51 1.41 -16.94
N ALA A 317 2.65 2.19 -15.88
CA ALA A 317 3.92 2.75 -15.44
C ALA A 317 4.83 1.72 -14.74
N GLY A 318 4.32 0.54 -14.36
CA GLY A 318 5.13 -0.57 -13.85
C GLY A 318 4.95 -0.90 -12.37
N ALA A 319 3.88 -0.44 -11.73
CA ALA A 319 3.55 -0.87 -10.37
C ALA A 319 2.94 -2.28 -10.37
N ASP A 320 3.42 -3.13 -9.47
CA ASP A 320 3.01 -4.54 -9.34
C ASP A 320 1.95 -4.74 -8.26
N THR A 321 1.99 -3.97 -7.18
CA THR A 321 1.02 -4.06 -6.08
C THR A 321 0.61 -2.68 -5.59
N PHE A 322 -0.59 -2.59 -4.99
CA PHE A 322 -1.18 -1.36 -4.49
C PHE A 322 -1.90 -1.62 -3.19
N ASP A 323 -1.91 -0.64 -2.29
CA ASP A 323 -2.76 -0.65 -1.11
C ASP A 323 -3.59 0.63 -0.99
N CYS A 324 -4.75 0.56 -0.38
CA CYS A 324 -5.47 1.76 0.05
C CYS A 324 -6.59 1.44 1.05
N VAL A 325 -6.78 2.34 2.02
CA VAL A 325 -7.92 2.29 2.95
C VAL A 325 -9.21 2.84 2.37
N ALA A 326 -9.17 3.49 1.19
CA ALA A 326 -10.32 4.21 0.65
C ALA A 326 -11.52 3.29 0.34
N PRO A 327 -11.37 2.10 -0.27
CA PRO A 327 -12.51 1.21 -0.54
C PRO A 327 -13.29 0.86 0.72
N THR A 328 -12.60 0.48 1.81
CA THR A 328 -13.25 0.13 3.08
C THR A 328 -13.79 1.35 3.81
N ARG A 329 -13.14 2.51 3.69
CA ARG A 329 -13.60 3.77 4.28
C ARG A 329 -14.86 4.29 3.58
N LEU A 330 -14.92 4.21 2.25
CA LEU A 330 -16.08 4.55 1.43
C LEU A 330 -17.27 3.67 1.81
N ALA A 331 -17.06 2.36 1.88
CA ALA A 331 -18.03 1.34 2.24
C ALA A 331 -18.77 1.64 3.55
N ARG A 332 -18.02 1.97 4.60
CA ARG A 332 -18.60 2.29 5.92
C ARG A 332 -19.47 3.56 5.94
N ARG A 333 -19.44 4.34 4.86
CA ARG A 333 -20.30 5.52 4.64
C ARG A 333 -21.40 5.25 3.62
N GLY A 334 -21.58 3.98 3.20
CA GLY A 334 -22.58 3.56 2.24
C GLY A 334 -22.22 3.82 0.78
N GLY A 335 -20.99 4.22 0.51
CA GLY A 335 -20.47 4.37 -0.85
C GLY A 335 -19.99 3.03 -1.39
N VAL A 336 -20.40 2.68 -2.61
CA VAL A 336 -20.02 1.45 -3.29
C VAL A 336 -19.54 1.73 -4.71
N TYR A 337 -18.65 0.88 -5.20
CA TYR A 337 -18.24 0.86 -6.61
C TYR A 337 -19.21 0.02 -7.43
N THR A 338 -19.44 0.41 -8.67
CA THR A 338 -20.17 -0.40 -9.66
C THR A 338 -19.48 -0.25 -11.02
N LEU A 339 -19.85 -1.09 -11.98
CA LEU A 339 -19.32 -0.97 -13.36
C LEU A 339 -19.70 0.38 -14.01
N ASP A 340 -20.79 1.02 -13.55
CA ASP A 340 -21.26 2.33 -14.02
C ASP A 340 -20.81 3.50 -13.10
N GLY A 341 -19.72 3.32 -12.35
CA GLY A 341 -19.20 4.33 -11.44
C GLY A 341 -19.63 4.13 -9.98
N ARG A 342 -19.48 5.18 -9.17
CA ARG A 342 -19.80 5.12 -7.74
C ARG A 342 -21.24 5.46 -7.44
N MET A 343 -21.82 4.74 -6.48
CA MET A 343 -23.11 5.13 -5.93
C MET A 343 -23.05 5.20 -4.40
N ASN A 344 -23.96 6.00 -3.80
CA ASN A 344 -24.08 6.08 -2.35
C ASN A 344 -25.47 5.54 -1.93
N LEU A 345 -25.48 4.38 -1.29
CA LEU A 345 -26.68 3.66 -0.87
C LEU A 345 -27.45 4.36 0.26
N THR A 346 -26.94 5.45 0.84
CA THR A 346 -27.72 6.28 1.78
C THR A 346 -28.76 7.14 1.07
N ASN A 347 -28.73 7.26 -0.26
CA ASN A 347 -29.70 8.05 -1.02
C ASN A 347 -31.08 7.43 -0.96
N ALA A 348 -32.11 8.27 -0.75
CA ALA A 348 -33.50 7.86 -0.57
C ALA A 348 -34.08 7.09 -1.78
N ARG A 349 -33.52 7.26 -2.98
CA ARG A 349 -33.94 6.53 -4.20
C ARG A 349 -33.85 5.03 -4.02
N PHE A 350 -32.93 4.53 -3.19
CA PHE A 350 -32.71 3.10 -2.97
C PHE A 350 -33.68 2.47 -1.94
N LYS A 351 -34.53 3.27 -1.29
CA LYS A 351 -35.47 2.75 -0.27
C LYS A 351 -36.37 1.62 -0.76
N ARG A 352 -36.70 1.61 -2.06
CA ARG A 352 -37.55 0.61 -2.70
C ARG A 352 -36.87 -0.05 -3.91
N ASP A 353 -35.56 -0.02 -3.96
CA ASP A 353 -34.78 -0.66 -5.00
C ASP A 353 -34.38 -2.08 -4.53
N PHE A 354 -35.08 -3.07 -5.03
CA PHE A 354 -34.91 -4.48 -4.63
C PHE A 354 -33.88 -5.21 -5.52
N SER A 355 -33.24 -4.53 -6.45
CA SER A 355 -32.12 -5.08 -7.23
C SER A 355 -30.85 -5.26 -6.40
N GLY A 356 -29.93 -6.09 -6.85
CA GLY A 356 -28.57 -6.21 -6.29
C GLY A 356 -27.76 -4.91 -6.38
N VAL A 357 -26.64 -4.84 -5.68
CA VAL A 357 -25.78 -3.64 -5.71
C VAL A 357 -25.30 -3.35 -7.14
N ASP A 358 -24.81 -4.37 -7.82
CA ASP A 358 -24.45 -4.35 -9.24
C ASP A 358 -24.67 -5.78 -9.79
N GLU A 359 -25.79 -5.98 -10.48
CA GLU A 359 -26.19 -7.32 -10.94
C GLU A 359 -25.30 -7.86 -12.05
N GLU A 360 -24.72 -6.99 -12.87
CA GLU A 360 -23.81 -7.39 -13.94
C GLU A 360 -22.41 -7.73 -13.37
N PHE A 361 -21.91 -6.94 -12.43
CA PHE A 361 -20.70 -7.28 -11.71
C PHE A 361 -20.86 -8.59 -10.94
N GLY A 362 -22.05 -8.82 -10.36
CA GLY A 362 -22.33 -9.98 -9.52
C GLY A 362 -21.62 -9.94 -8.18
N GLY A 363 -21.14 -11.10 -7.75
CA GLY A 363 -20.41 -11.27 -6.48
C GLY A 363 -21.33 -11.43 -5.28
N TYR A 364 -20.72 -11.82 -4.14
CA TYR A 364 -21.45 -12.28 -2.97
C TYR A 364 -22.55 -11.31 -2.51
N VAL A 365 -22.26 -10.03 -2.45
CA VAL A 365 -23.24 -9.05 -1.93
C VAL A 365 -24.35 -8.76 -2.94
N SER A 366 -23.99 -8.57 -4.21
CA SER A 366 -24.95 -8.26 -5.27
C SER A 366 -25.95 -9.40 -5.50
N GLU A 367 -25.53 -10.64 -5.35
CA GLU A 367 -26.36 -11.84 -5.55
C GLU A 367 -27.30 -12.13 -4.38
N ASN A 368 -26.93 -11.70 -3.15
CA ASN A 368 -27.64 -12.10 -1.94
C ASN A 368 -28.39 -10.97 -1.24
N TYR A 369 -28.07 -9.69 -1.52
CA TYR A 369 -28.64 -8.54 -0.80
C TYR A 369 -29.08 -7.43 -1.74
N SER A 370 -30.30 -6.92 -1.52
CA SER A 370 -30.82 -5.80 -2.31
C SER A 370 -30.28 -4.44 -1.83
N ARG A 371 -30.25 -3.47 -2.73
CA ARG A 371 -29.93 -2.06 -2.42
C ARG A 371 -30.86 -1.51 -1.34
N ALA A 372 -32.16 -1.88 -1.38
CA ALA A 372 -33.15 -1.48 -0.37
C ALA A 372 -32.81 -2.00 1.03
N TYR A 373 -32.35 -3.24 1.14
CA TYR A 373 -31.94 -3.82 2.42
C TYR A 373 -30.70 -3.10 2.98
N ILE A 374 -29.66 -2.92 2.17
CA ILE A 374 -28.44 -2.22 2.58
C ILE A 374 -28.77 -0.76 2.94
N HIS A 375 -29.62 -0.07 2.16
CA HIS A 375 -30.12 1.26 2.48
C HIS A 375 -30.80 1.29 3.87
N HIS A 376 -31.67 0.32 4.16
CA HIS A 376 -32.32 0.19 5.46
C HIS A 376 -31.27 0.04 6.59
N LEU A 377 -30.31 -0.86 6.45
CA LEU A 377 -29.24 -1.06 7.44
C LEU A 377 -28.43 0.22 7.69
N LEU A 378 -28.09 0.96 6.62
CA LEU A 378 -27.38 2.24 6.73
C LEU A 378 -28.19 3.29 7.52
N LYS A 379 -29.51 3.37 7.26
CA LYS A 379 -30.40 4.28 7.99
C LYS A 379 -30.62 3.86 9.44
N ALA A 380 -30.69 2.56 9.71
CA ALA A 380 -30.78 2.00 11.04
C ALA A 380 -29.44 2.03 11.80
N LYS A 381 -28.33 2.41 11.14
CA LYS A 381 -26.95 2.41 11.68
C LYS A 381 -26.48 1.03 12.14
N GLU A 382 -26.94 -0.02 11.47
CA GLU A 382 -26.51 -1.39 11.72
C GLU A 382 -25.11 -1.64 11.17
N PHE A 383 -24.25 -2.29 11.95
CA PHE A 383 -22.87 -2.58 11.55
C PHE A 383 -22.77 -3.46 10.32
N LEU A 384 -23.75 -4.35 10.11
CA LEU A 384 -23.80 -5.23 8.93
C LEU A 384 -23.77 -4.44 7.60
N ALA A 385 -24.30 -3.21 7.56
CA ALA A 385 -24.19 -2.37 6.37
C ALA A 385 -22.74 -2.13 5.97
N GLY A 386 -21.88 -1.80 6.96
CA GLY A 386 -20.45 -1.61 6.74
C GLY A 386 -19.76 -2.89 6.25
N THR A 387 -20.14 -4.05 6.80
CA THR A 387 -19.62 -5.36 6.38
C THR A 387 -19.97 -5.65 4.92
N LEU A 388 -21.25 -5.55 4.55
CA LEU A 388 -21.71 -5.85 3.19
C LEU A 388 -21.09 -4.91 2.16
N CYS A 389 -21.11 -3.60 2.41
CA CYS A 389 -20.47 -2.64 1.51
C CYS A 389 -18.96 -2.85 1.41
N THR A 390 -18.26 -3.26 2.49
CA THR A 390 -16.82 -3.51 2.48
C THR A 390 -16.48 -4.75 1.67
N ILE A 391 -17.23 -5.86 1.83
CA ILE A 391 -17.07 -7.06 1.00
C ILE A 391 -17.21 -6.68 -0.47
N HIS A 392 -18.28 -5.99 -0.85
CA HIS A 392 -18.54 -5.60 -2.23
C HIS A 392 -17.42 -4.72 -2.80
N ASN A 393 -16.98 -3.70 -2.06
CA ASN A 393 -15.94 -2.79 -2.55
C ASN A 393 -14.58 -3.46 -2.70
N LEU A 394 -14.21 -4.35 -1.79
CA LEU A 394 -12.96 -5.09 -1.91
C LEU A 394 -13.03 -6.11 -3.05
N GLU A 395 -14.12 -6.84 -3.17
CA GLU A 395 -14.32 -7.75 -4.30
C GLU A 395 -14.25 -7.02 -5.64
N PHE A 396 -14.85 -5.81 -5.73
CA PHE A 396 -14.77 -4.97 -6.92
C PHE A 396 -13.33 -4.58 -7.26
N MET A 397 -12.57 -4.06 -6.30
CA MET A 397 -11.20 -3.60 -6.52
C MET A 397 -10.26 -4.75 -6.87
N ILE A 398 -10.38 -5.88 -6.19
CA ILE A 398 -9.55 -7.06 -6.44
C ILE A 398 -9.86 -7.62 -7.82
N ARG A 399 -11.13 -7.79 -8.18
CA ARG A 399 -11.54 -8.30 -9.48
C ARG A 399 -11.15 -7.34 -10.62
N LEU A 400 -11.20 -6.02 -10.40
CA LEU A 400 -10.69 -5.04 -11.36
C LEU A 400 -9.22 -5.31 -11.67
N VAL A 401 -8.39 -5.48 -10.63
CA VAL A 401 -6.95 -5.71 -10.80
C VAL A 401 -6.67 -7.11 -11.36
N ASP A 402 -7.44 -8.11 -11.01
CA ASP A 402 -7.36 -9.45 -11.62
C ASP A 402 -7.66 -9.42 -13.11
N ASN A 403 -8.72 -8.70 -13.52
CA ASN A 403 -9.06 -8.52 -14.94
C ASN A 403 -7.98 -7.74 -15.70
N ILE A 404 -7.35 -6.74 -15.05
CA ILE A 404 -6.19 -6.06 -15.63
C ILE A 404 -5.07 -7.07 -15.89
N ARG A 405 -4.71 -7.91 -14.90
CA ARG A 405 -3.70 -8.97 -15.06
C ARG A 405 -4.05 -9.92 -16.19
N GLU A 406 -5.27 -10.44 -16.21
CA GLU A 406 -5.76 -11.34 -17.27
C GLU A 406 -5.73 -10.68 -18.66
N SER A 407 -6.05 -9.40 -18.76
CA SER A 407 -6.02 -8.66 -20.03
C SER A 407 -4.60 -8.46 -20.55
N ILE A 408 -3.60 -8.27 -19.66
CA ILE A 408 -2.18 -8.24 -20.04
C ILE A 408 -1.76 -9.62 -20.52
N ASP A 409 -2.05 -10.67 -19.76
CA ASP A 409 -1.71 -12.05 -20.14
C ASP A 409 -2.38 -12.47 -21.45
N GLY A 410 -3.62 -12.03 -21.67
CA GLY A 410 -4.39 -12.28 -22.90
C GLY A 410 -4.03 -11.39 -24.09
N GLY A 411 -3.29 -10.27 -23.87
CA GLY A 411 -2.90 -9.35 -24.93
C GLY A 411 -4.03 -8.43 -25.44
N TYR A 412 -5.04 -8.15 -24.59
CA TYR A 412 -6.16 -7.25 -24.90
C TYR A 412 -6.33 -6.10 -23.88
N TYR A 413 -5.24 -5.75 -23.18
CA TYR A 413 -5.25 -4.76 -22.09
C TYR A 413 -5.83 -3.41 -22.52
N GLU A 414 -5.41 -2.84 -23.65
CA GLU A 414 -5.88 -1.52 -24.10
C GLU A 414 -7.40 -1.53 -24.35
N ALA A 415 -7.91 -2.58 -24.98
CA ALA A 415 -9.34 -2.73 -25.22
C ALA A 415 -10.13 -2.82 -23.92
N TYR A 416 -9.65 -3.61 -22.94
CA TYR A 416 -10.25 -3.73 -21.63
C TYR A 416 -10.23 -2.40 -20.85
N ARG A 417 -9.07 -1.71 -20.83
CA ARG A 417 -8.93 -0.40 -20.19
C ARG A 417 -9.92 0.61 -20.77
N ASP A 418 -9.97 0.73 -22.08
CA ASP A 418 -10.78 1.75 -22.78
C ASP A 418 -12.28 1.47 -22.58
N GLU A 419 -12.71 0.21 -22.62
CA GLU A 419 -14.08 -0.20 -22.32
C GLU A 419 -14.45 0.12 -20.89
N PHE A 420 -13.64 -0.31 -19.92
CA PHE A 420 -13.89 -0.08 -18.49
C PHE A 420 -13.94 1.42 -18.19
N MET A 421 -12.95 2.18 -18.63
CA MET A 421 -12.85 3.61 -18.36
C MET A 421 -13.99 4.39 -19.03
N GLY A 422 -14.33 4.04 -20.27
CA GLY A 422 -15.44 4.62 -21.02
C GLY A 422 -16.78 4.41 -20.31
N ARG A 423 -16.98 3.26 -19.68
CA ARG A 423 -18.19 2.92 -18.93
C ARG A 423 -18.19 3.54 -17.52
N TYR A 424 -17.14 3.32 -16.75
CA TYR A 424 -17.08 3.72 -15.33
C TYR A 424 -17.15 5.24 -15.15
N TYR A 425 -16.55 6.01 -16.07
CA TYR A 425 -16.54 7.47 -16.06
C TYR A 425 -17.54 8.09 -17.06
N ALA A 426 -18.44 7.32 -17.66
CA ALA A 426 -19.53 7.88 -18.47
C ALA A 426 -20.38 8.83 -17.62
N LYS A 427 -20.56 10.06 -18.12
CA LYS A 427 -21.39 11.11 -17.47
C LYS A 427 -22.85 10.97 -17.83
#